data_0dd0dec5d261d5d6b2fa8a70afd39d0b
#
_entry.id   0dd0dec5d261d5d6b2fa8a70afd39d0b
#
_cell.length_a   1.000
_cell.length_b   1.000
_cell.length_c   1.000
_cell.angle_alpha   90.00
_cell.angle_beta   90.00
_cell.angle_gamma   90.00
#
_symmetry.space_group_name_H-M   'P 1'
#
loop_
_entity.id
_entity.type
_entity.pdbx_description
1 polymer ?
#
loop_
_entity_poly.entity_id
_entity_poly.type
_entity_poly.pdbx_seq_one_letter_code
_entity_poly.pdbx_strand_id
1 'polypeptide(L)'
;MKLLEIGNWMMVVCAGFYLAWWRITFRPPAPEGTPLGNICIILALISGILGIILAVAGMNGTSGEPVRAGFPGLGIVAGGAVSYVLLLVLSSMALHRQVTSELLIIIGWTVLELCALNHWFQNGRLAQWVAVLMAVIVILAAIASLVCYMLYYRVSYELGYLIGSVPLVLTAVVMILINLAVIAARI
;
A
#
# COMPACT_ATOMS: atom_id res chain seq x y z
N MET A 1 17.59 -4.70 8.17
CA MET A 1 16.46 -5.64 8.03
C MET A 1 15.36 -5.46 9.09
N LYS A 2 15.67 -5.39 10.40
CA LYS A 2 14.62 -5.12 11.42
C LYS A 2 13.83 -3.83 11.15
N LEU A 3 14.49 -2.79 10.63
CA LEU A 3 13.83 -1.52 10.29
C LEU A 3 12.78 -1.66 9.18
N LEU A 4 13.06 -2.46 8.14
CA LEU A 4 12.09 -2.72 7.06
C LEU A 4 10.84 -3.42 7.60
N GLU A 5 11.00 -4.40 8.47
CA GLU A 5 9.87 -5.11 9.08
C GLU A 5 9.06 -4.21 10.01
N ILE A 6 9.75 -3.40 10.84
CA ILE A 6 9.07 -2.41 11.70
C ILE A 6 8.32 -1.41 10.82
N GLY A 7 8.96 -0.92 9.74
CA GLY A 7 8.33 -0.02 8.77
C GLY A 7 7.06 -0.61 8.18
N ASN A 8 7.10 -1.87 7.76
CA ASN A 8 5.93 -2.54 7.18
C ASN A 8 4.80 -2.77 8.22
N TRP A 9 5.13 -3.10 9.48
CA TRP A 9 4.13 -3.15 10.56
C TRP A 9 3.54 -1.77 10.87
N MET A 10 4.32 -0.69 10.79
CA MET A 10 3.81 0.68 10.94
C MET A 10 2.84 1.04 9.81
N MET A 11 3.05 0.53 8.60
CA MET A 11 2.10 0.69 7.49
C MET A 11 0.78 -0.07 7.75
N VAL A 12 0.81 -1.25 8.38
CA VAL A 12 -0.41 -1.95 8.84
C VAL A 12 -1.18 -1.09 9.84
N VAL A 13 -0.47 -0.50 10.82
CA VAL A 13 -1.07 0.41 11.81
C VAL A 13 -1.68 1.64 11.11
N CYS A 14 -0.99 2.22 10.12
CA CYS A 14 -1.50 3.30 9.28
C CYS A 14 -2.82 2.92 8.60
N ALA A 15 -2.85 1.78 7.93
CA ALA A 15 -4.06 1.30 7.26
C ALA A 15 -5.23 1.08 8.24
N GLY A 16 -4.94 0.57 9.44
CA GLY A 16 -5.93 0.40 10.51
C GLY A 16 -6.53 1.73 10.97
N PHE A 17 -5.70 2.73 11.26
CA PHE A 17 -6.18 4.06 11.65
C PHE A 17 -6.89 4.78 10.51
N TYR A 18 -6.43 4.63 9.28
CA TYR A 18 -7.09 5.21 8.11
C TYR A 18 -8.46 4.58 7.86
N LEU A 19 -8.59 3.27 8.03
CA LEU A 19 -9.86 2.56 7.98
C LEU A 19 -10.81 3.00 9.12
N ALA A 20 -10.29 3.18 10.33
CA ALA A 20 -11.07 3.69 11.46
C ALA A 20 -11.58 5.11 11.18
N TRP A 21 -10.72 5.99 10.69
CA TRP A 21 -11.11 7.33 10.25
C TRP A 21 -12.20 7.29 9.19
N TRP A 22 -12.03 6.46 8.16
CA TRP A 22 -13.02 6.28 7.10
C TRP A 22 -14.38 5.86 7.67
N ARG A 23 -14.38 4.85 8.54
CA ARG A 23 -15.60 4.31 9.17
C ARG A 23 -16.31 5.32 10.08
N ILE A 24 -15.57 6.16 10.77
CA ILE A 24 -16.12 7.16 11.70
C ILE A 24 -16.64 8.38 10.92
N THR A 25 -15.87 8.88 9.94
CA THR A 25 -16.13 10.15 9.27
C THR A 25 -17.16 10.03 8.16
N PHE A 26 -17.12 8.93 7.38
CA PHE A 26 -17.97 8.79 6.18
C PHE A 26 -19.15 7.83 6.37
N ARG A 27 -19.52 7.52 7.60
CA ARG A 27 -20.66 6.64 7.87
C ARG A 27 -21.97 7.27 7.38
N PRO A 28 -22.82 6.55 6.59
CA PRO A 28 -24.14 7.02 6.22
C PRO A 28 -25.00 7.37 7.45
N PRO A 29 -25.93 8.37 7.35
CA PRO A 29 -26.41 9.00 6.11
C PRO A 29 -25.58 10.18 5.59
N ALA A 30 -24.71 10.77 6.38
CA ALA A 30 -23.91 11.93 5.99
C ALA A 30 -22.53 11.91 6.65
N PRO A 31 -21.50 12.47 6.00
CA PRO A 31 -20.18 12.56 6.60
C PRO A 31 -20.19 13.50 7.80
N GLU A 32 -19.68 13.06 8.93
CA GLU A 32 -19.57 13.87 10.15
C GLU A 32 -18.11 13.96 10.59
N GLY A 33 -17.60 15.19 10.68
CA GLY A 33 -16.29 15.46 11.27
C GLY A 33 -16.35 15.31 12.79
N THR A 34 -15.78 14.24 13.32
CA THR A 34 -15.70 14.00 14.77
C THR A 34 -14.29 14.20 15.30
N PRO A 35 -14.09 14.64 16.56
CA PRO A 35 -12.76 14.74 17.14
C PRO A 35 -11.99 13.42 17.10
N LEU A 36 -12.68 12.29 17.27
CA LEU A 36 -12.10 10.96 17.19
C LEU A 36 -11.62 10.62 15.78
N GLY A 37 -12.41 11.00 14.74
CA GLY A 37 -11.99 10.87 13.34
C GLY A 37 -10.72 11.66 13.06
N ASN A 38 -10.63 12.90 13.53
CA ASN A 38 -9.43 13.74 13.36
C ASN A 38 -8.20 13.12 14.04
N ILE A 39 -8.34 12.53 15.21
CA ILE A 39 -7.25 11.80 15.87
C ILE A 39 -6.81 10.60 15.03
N CYS A 40 -7.75 9.81 14.52
CA CYS A 40 -7.44 8.65 13.68
C CYS A 40 -6.66 9.03 12.41
N ILE A 41 -7.05 10.10 11.70
CA ILE A 41 -6.32 10.51 10.49
C ILE A 41 -4.93 11.03 10.81
N ILE A 42 -4.74 11.75 11.91
CA ILE A 42 -3.42 12.20 12.36
C ILE A 42 -2.53 11.01 12.69
N LEU A 43 -3.04 10.01 13.42
CA LEU A 43 -2.29 8.80 13.75
C LEU A 43 -1.97 7.98 12.48
N ALA A 44 -2.87 7.93 11.52
CA ALA A 44 -2.62 7.31 10.22
C ALA A 44 -1.47 8.00 9.48
N LEU A 45 -1.49 9.34 9.41
CA LEU A 45 -0.42 10.11 8.76
C LEU A 45 0.94 9.90 9.43
N ILE A 46 1.00 10.00 10.76
CA ILE A 46 2.24 9.81 11.52
C ILE A 46 2.79 8.39 11.30
N SER A 47 1.95 7.36 11.48
CA SER A 47 2.37 5.97 11.32
C SER A 47 2.75 5.64 9.87
N GLY A 48 2.06 6.23 8.88
CA GLY A 48 2.38 6.06 7.46
C GLY A 48 3.73 6.66 7.08
N ILE A 49 3.98 7.92 7.48
CA ILE A 49 5.26 8.59 7.22
C ILE A 49 6.41 7.84 7.90
N LEU A 50 6.26 7.49 9.18
CA LEU A 50 7.27 6.70 9.90
C LEU A 50 7.48 5.32 9.25
N GLY A 51 6.40 4.66 8.83
CA GLY A 51 6.45 3.38 8.13
C GLY A 51 7.28 3.45 6.85
N ILE A 52 7.03 4.44 6.00
CA ILE A 52 7.79 4.67 4.75
C ILE A 52 9.26 4.95 5.05
N ILE A 53 9.56 5.87 5.98
CA ILE A 53 10.94 6.22 6.34
C ILE A 53 11.70 4.99 6.83
N LEU A 54 11.11 4.21 7.74
CA LEU A 54 11.74 3.01 8.29
C LEU A 54 11.91 1.91 7.24
N ALA A 55 10.92 1.72 6.34
CA ALA A 55 11.02 0.76 5.26
C ALA A 55 12.15 1.11 4.28
N VAL A 56 12.21 2.37 3.83
CA VAL A 56 13.26 2.86 2.93
C VAL A 56 14.64 2.80 3.60
N ALA A 57 14.75 3.23 4.85
CA ALA A 57 16.00 3.14 5.62
C ALA A 57 16.43 1.67 5.81
N GLY A 58 15.47 0.77 6.05
CA GLY A 58 15.72 -0.66 6.18
C GLY A 58 16.21 -1.32 4.89
N MET A 59 15.74 -0.87 3.73
CA MET A 59 16.21 -1.33 2.42
C MET A 59 17.62 -0.80 2.08
N ASN A 60 17.91 0.45 2.46
CA ASN A 60 19.21 1.08 2.16
C ASN A 60 20.31 0.71 3.17
N GLY A 61 19.97 0.28 4.37
CA GLY A 61 20.91 0.02 5.46
C GLY A 61 21.56 -1.37 5.45
N THR A 62 21.33 -2.19 4.45
CA THR A 62 21.97 -3.52 4.33
C THR A 62 23.33 -3.40 3.66
N SER A 63 24.37 -3.52 4.48
CA SER A 63 25.80 -3.41 4.10
C SER A 63 26.38 -4.71 3.52
N GLY A 64 25.64 -5.47 2.72
CA GLY A 64 26.11 -6.70 2.10
C GLY A 64 25.71 -6.79 0.64
N GLU A 65 26.51 -7.49 -0.17
CA GLU A 65 26.09 -7.83 -1.52
C GLU A 65 24.85 -8.72 -1.48
N PRO A 66 23.89 -8.51 -2.41
CA PRO A 66 22.70 -9.35 -2.46
C PRO A 66 23.07 -10.81 -2.76
N VAL A 67 22.53 -11.73 -1.95
CA VAL A 67 22.77 -13.17 -2.10
C VAL A 67 22.14 -13.71 -3.40
N ARG A 68 21.10 -13.02 -3.90
CA ARG A 68 20.36 -13.45 -5.10
C ARG A 68 20.16 -12.28 -6.05
N ALA A 69 20.24 -12.56 -7.34
CA ALA A 69 19.85 -11.60 -8.36
C ALA A 69 18.33 -11.39 -8.31
N GLY A 70 17.91 -10.15 -8.15
CA GLY A 70 16.50 -9.75 -8.19
C GLY A 70 16.29 -8.63 -9.19
N PHE A 71 15.09 -8.10 -9.21
CA PHE A 71 14.79 -6.92 -10.05
C PHE A 71 15.56 -5.71 -9.52
N PRO A 72 16.11 -4.85 -10.40
CA PRO A 72 16.67 -3.57 -9.95
C PRO A 72 15.59 -2.75 -9.27
N GLY A 73 15.83 -2.32 -8.02
CA GLY A 73 14.84 -1.51 -7.25
C GLY A 73 14.45 -0.23 -8.00
N LEU A 74 15.41 0.38 -8.73
CA LEU A 74 15.16 1.50 -9.61
C LEU A 74 14.17 1.15 -10.74
N GLY A 75 14.20 -0.07 -11.27
CA GLY A 75 13.26 -0.55 -12.29
C GLY A 75 11.83 -0.65 -11.76
N ILE A 76 11.64 -1.10 -10.51
CA ILE A 76 10.33 -1.13 -9.86
C ILE A 76 9.79 0.29 -9.67
N VAL A 77 10.62 1.20 -9.16
CA VAL A 77 10.24 2.62 -8.96
C VAL A 77 9.91 3.30 -10.28
N ALA A 78 10.75 3.11 -11.31
CA ALA A 78 10.50 3.67 -12.64
C ALA A 78 9.21 3.11 -13.27
N GLY A 79 8.98 1.80 -13.16
CA GLY A 79 7.74 1.16 -13.60
C GLY A 79 6.51 1.72 -12.89
N GLY A 80 6.60 1.95 -11.57
CA GLY A 80 5.56 2.60 -10.79
C GLY A 80 5.29 4.03 -11.22
N ALA A 81 6.34 4.82 -11.45
CA ALA A 81 6.22 6.20 -11.94
C ALA A 81 5.54 6.26 -13.32
N VAL A 82 5.95 5.40 -14.26
CA VAL A 82 5.32 5.29 -15.58
C VAL A 82 3.85 4.88 -15.45
N SER A 83 3.55 3.87 -14.63
CA SER A 83 2.18 3.43 -14.37
C SER A 83 1.32 4.56 -13.79
N TYR A 84 1.87 5.33 -12.84
CA TYR A 84 1.18 6.48 -12.27
C TYR A 84 0.84 7.54 -13.34
N VAL A 85 1.81 7.91 -14.18
CA VAL A 85 1.59 8.90 -15.25
C VAL A 85 0.56 8.40 -16.25
N LEU A 86 0.64 7.13 -16.67
CA LEU A 86 -0.34 6.54 -17.60
C LEU A 86 -1.75 6.54 -17.01
N LEU A 87 -1.91 6.14 -15.75
CA LEU A 87 -3.21 6.14 -15.07
C LEU A 87 -3.73 7.55 -14.82
N LEU A 88 -2.83 8.52 -14.58
CA LEU A 88 -3.17 9.94 -14.45
C LEU A 88 -3.75 10.49 -15.77
N VAL A 89 -3.07 10.21 -16.88
CA VAL A 89 -3.54 10.61 -18.22
C VAL A 89 -4.86 9.91 -18.55
N LEU A 90 -4.96 8.60 -18.31
CA LEU A 90 -6.19 7.84 -18.55
C LEU A 90 -7.37 8.35 -17.70
N SER A 91 -7.15 8.64 -16.42
CA SER A 91 -8.17 9.19 -15.52
C SER A 91 -8.63 10.58 -15.97
N SER A 92 -7.71 11.43 -16.38
CA SER A 92 -8.01 12.78 -16.85
C SER A 92 -8.70 12.79 -18.21
N MET A 93 -8.16 12.08 -19.20
CA MET A 93 -8.62 12.19 -20.60
C MET A 93 -9.78 11.25 -20.91
N ALA A 94 -9.73 9.98 -20.46
CA ALA A 94 -10.75 8.99 -20.80
C ALA A 94 -11.90 8.94 -19.79
N LEU A 95 -11.63 9.18 -18.51
CA LEU A 95 -12.63 9.11 -17.45
C LEU A 95 -13.14 10.49 -17.03
N HIS A 96 -12.55 11.58 -17.55
CA HIS A 96 -12.89 12.98 -17.22
C HIS A 96 -12.95 13.23 -15.73
N ARG A 97 -11.97 12.68 -14.98
CA ARG A 97 -11.91 12.77 -13.53
C ARG A 97 -10.77 13.63 -13.03
N GLN A 98 -11.02 14.33 -11.94
CA GLN A 98 -9.94 14.94 -11.18
C GLN A 98 -9.06 13.83 -10.59
N VAL A 99 -7.75 13.98 -10.79
CA VAL A 99 -6.76 13.10 -10.18
C VAL A 99 -6.70 13.39 -8.70
N THR A 100 -6.90 12.37 -7.89
CA THR A 100 -6.91 12.47 -6.45
C THR A 100 -5.66 11.84 -5.84
N SER A 101 -5.39 12.17 -4.59
CA SER A 101 -4.28 11.59 -3.82
C SER A 101 -4.38 10.08 -3.67
N GLU A 102 -5.59 9.50 -3.79
CA GLU A 102 -5.80 8.06 -3.67
C GLU A 102 -5.04 7.26 -4.73
N LEU A 103 -4.99 7.75 -5.99
CA LEU A 103 -4.23 7.10 -7.04
C LEU A 103 -2.73 7.05 -6.69
N LEU A 104 -2.18 8.15 -6.17
CA LEU A 104 -0.79 8.22 -5.73
C LEU A 104 -0.53 7.24 -4.57
N ILE A 105 -1.45 7.15 -3.62
CA ILE A 105 -1.34 6.24 -2.47
C ILE A 105 -1.35 4.79 -2.94
N ILE A 106 -2.26 4.39 -3.85
CA ILE A 106 -2.34 3.01 -4.36
C ILE A 106 -1.04 2.63 -5.06
N ILE A 107 -0.54 3.48 -5.98
CA ILE A 107 0.68 3.18 -6.73
C ILE A 107 1.91 3.24 -5.81
N GLY A 108 2.00 4.24 -4.93
CA GLY A 108 3.10 4.38 -3.97
C GLY A 108 3.20 3.18 -3.02
N TRP A 109 2.08 2.71 -2.49
CA TRP A 109 2.03 1.50 -1.68
C TRP A 109 2.48 0.27 -2.48
N THR A 110 1.97 0.09 -3.71
CA THR A 110 2.34 -1.04 -4.57
C THR A 110 3.83 -1.09 -4.83
N VAL A 111 4.43 0.06 -5.17
CA VAL A 111 5.88 0.17 -5.41
C VAL A 111 6.66 -0.16 -4.14
N LEU A 112 6.26 0.37 -2.99
CA LEU A 112 6.92 0.13 -1.71
C LEU A 112 6.93 -1.35 -1.37
N GLU A 113 5.79 -2.04 -1.48
CA GLU A 113 5.68 -3.47 -1.18
C GLU A 113 6.46 -4.34 -2.16
N LEU A 114 6.44 -4.03 -3.46
CA LEU A 114 7.25 -4.74 -4.45
C LEU A 114 8.76 -4.56 -4.21
N CYS A 115 9.19 -3.36 -3.82
CA CYS A 115 10.58 -3.11 -3.44
C CYS A 115 10.96 -3.88 -2.18
N ALA A 116 10.10 -3.92 -1.17
CA ALA A 116 10.31 -4.66 0.07
C ALA A 116 10.42 -6.17 -0.18
N LEU A 117 9.48 -6.74 -0.95
CA LEU A 117 9.50 -8.16 -1.35
C LEU A 117 10.76 -8.53 -2.11
N ASN A 118 11.14 -7.70 -3.09
CA ASN A 118 12.36 -7.88 -3.87
C ASN A 118 13.60 -7.82 -2.97
N HIS A 119 13.64 -6.88 -2.02
CA HIS A 119 14.73 -6.76 -1.05
C HIS A 119 14.85 -7.99 -0.15
N TRP A 120 13.74 -8.51 0.41
CA TRP A 120 13.75 -9.75 1.20
C TRP A 120 14.16 -10.98 0.36
N PHE A 121 13.72 -11.05 -0.90
CA PHE A 121 14.15 -12.11 -1.81
C PHE A 121 15.65 -12.03 -2.10
N GLN A 122 16.19 -10.86 -2.47
CA GLN A 122 17.61 -10.66 -2.75
C GLN A 122 18.49 -11.02 -1.56
N ASN A 123 18.05 -10.74 -0.34
CA ASN A 123 18.76 -11.08 0.90
C ASN A 123 18.51 -12.53 1.38
N GLY A 124 17.88 -13.37 0.58
CA GLY A 124 17.67 -14.78 0.91
C GLY A 124 16.63 -15.04 2.00
N ARG A 125 15.83 -14.04 2.38
CA ARG A 125 14.80 -14.16 3.42
C ARG A 125 13.51 -14.80 2.94
N LEU A 126 13.20 -14.67 1.66
CA LEU A 126 12.03 -15.29 1.05
C LEU A 126 12.46 -16.29 -0.02
N ALA A 127 11.80 -17.44 -0.08
CA ALA A 127 11.91 -18.34 -1.21
C ALA A 127 11.33 -17.65 -2.47
N GLN A 128 11.88 -17.98 -3.64
CA GLN A 128 11.45 -17.35 -4.90
C GLN A 128 9.95 -17.47 -5.15
N TRP A 129 9.40 -18.65 -4.95
CA TRP A 129 7.96 -18.88 -5.16
C TRP A 129 7.09 -18.06 -4.21
N VAL A 130 7.52 -17.85 -2.94
CA VAL A 130 6.80 -16.99 -1.97
C VAL A 130 6.86 -15.54 -2.41
N ALA A 131 8.05 -15.06 -2.80
CA ALA A 131 8.21 -13.68 -3.27
C ALA A 131 7.36 -13.38 -4.51
N VAL A 132 7.33 -14.31 -5.48
CA VAL A 132 6.50 -14.20 -6.68
C VAL A 132 5.01 -14.24 -6.33
N LEU A 133 4.58 -15.18 -5.48
CA LEU A 133 3.19 -15.28 -5.05
C LEU A 133 2.72 -13.99 -4.36
N MET A 134 3.51 -13.46 -3.43
CA MET A 134 3.18 -12.21 -2.74
C MET A 134 3.18 -11.01 -3.68
N ALA A 135 4.11 -10.94 -4.65
CA ALA A 135 4.10 -9.89 -5.66
C ALA A 135 2.83 -9.93 -6.53
N VAL A 136 2.38 -11.12 -6.94
CA VAL A 136 1.11 -11.29 -7.66
C VAL A 136 -0.06 -10.81 -6.80
N ILE A 137 -0.11 -11.17 -5.52
CA ILE A 137 -1.16 -10.72 -4.59
C ILE A 137 -1.16 -9.19 -4.45
N VAL A 138 0.00 -8.56 -4.32
CA VAL A 138 0.13 -7.08 -4.28
C VAL A 138 -0.42 -6.44 -5.55
N ILE A 139 -0.06 -6.96 -6.72
CA ILE A 139 -0.55 -6.45 -8.01
C ILE A 139 -2.06 -6.61 -8.14
N LEU A 140 -2.60 -7.77 -7.77
CA LEU A 140 -4.05 -8.00 -7.80
C LEU A 140 -4.80 -7.08 -6.83
N ALA A 141 -4.27 -6.85 -5.64
CA ALA A 141 -4.83 -5.91 -4.67
C ALA A 141 -4.77 -4.46 -5.20
N ALA A 142 -3.70 -4.08 -5.88
CA ALA A 142 -3.59 -2.77 -6.54
C ALA A 142 -4.63 -2.61 -7.65
N ILE A 143 -4.81 -3.61 -8.52
CA ILE A 143 -5.84 -3.60 -9.58
C ILE A 143 -7.24 -3.50 -8.95
N ALA A 144 -7.55 -4.30 -7.94
CA ALA A 144 -8.83 -4.24 -7.24
C ALA A 144 -9.05 -2.85 -6.60
N SER A 145 -8.03 -2.25 -6.00
CA SER A 145 -8.07 -0.90 -5.43
C SER A 145 -8.33 0.16 -6.50
N LEU A 146 -7.71 0.03 -7.68
CA LEU A 146 -7.96 0.93 -8.83
C LEU A 146 -9.39 0.80 -9.35
N VAL A 147 -9.93 -0.42 -9.42
CA VAL A 147 -11.33 -0.65 -9.78
C VAL A 147 -12.27 0.00 -8.77
N CYS A 148 -12.03 -0.18 -7.46
CA CYS A 148 -12.78 0.48 -6.40
C CYS A 148 -12.71 2.01 -6.53
N TYR A 149 -11.52 2.56 -6.79
CA TYR A 149 -11.31 3.98 -7.04
C TYR A 149 -12.15 4.49 -8.22
N MET A 150 -12.26 3.74 -9.32
CA MET A 150 -13.08 4.12 -10.47
C MET A 150 -14.58 4.05 -10.17
N LEU A 151 -15.01 3.07 -9.39
CA LEU A 151 -16.42 2.86 -9.05
C LEU A 151 -16.92 3.81 -7.98
N TYR A 152 -16.10 4.16 -7.00
CA TYR A 152 -16.45 4.97 -5.84
C TYR A 152 -17.29 6.21 -6.17
N TYR A 153 -16.95 6.90 -7.24
CA TYR A 153 -17.64 8.15 -7.63
C TYR A 153 -18.82 7.96 -8.60
N ARG A 154 -19.11 6.72 -9.00
CA ARG A 154 -20.19 6.39 -9.93
C ARG A 154 -21.39 5.74 -9.26
N VAL A 155 -21.30 5.47 -7.98
CA VAL A 155 -22.30 4.75 -7.19
C VAL A 155 -22.95 5.65 -6.15
N SER A 156 -24.04 5.16 -5.53
CA SER A 156 -24.65 5.86 -4.41
C SER A 156 -23.70 6.03 -3.22
N TYR A 157 -23.97 7.00 -2.35
CA TYR A 157 -23.13 7.28 -1.19
C TYR A 157 -22.91 6.06 -0.29
N GLU A 158 -23.96 5.27 -0.05
CA GLU A 158 -23.88 4.04 0.77
C GLU A 158 -22.96 2.98 0.17
N LEU A 159 -23.11 2.73 -1.16
CA LEU A 159 -22.21 1.83 -1.87
C LEU A 159 -20.78 2.39 -1.96
N GLY A 160 -20.64 3.68 -2.18
CA GLY A 160 -19.34 4.35 -2.19
C GLY A 160 -18.61 4.21 -0.86
N TYR A 161 -19.32 4.34 0.26
CA TYR A 161 -18.76 4.10 1.59
C TYR A 161 -18.17 2.68 1.74
N LEU A 162 -18.88 1.66 1.26
CA LEU A 162 -18.40 0.28 1.30
C LEU A 162 -17.22 0.07 0.34
N ILE A 163 -17.36 0.50 -0.91
CA ILE A 163 -16.33 0.36 -1.95
C ILE A 163 -15.04 1.08 -1.55
N GLY A 164 -15.13 2.28 -0.97
CA GLY A 164 -13.97 3.04 -0.52
C GLY A 164 -13.22 2.39 0.66
N SER A 165 -13.88 1.53 1.44
CA SER A 165 -13.21 0.78 2.51
C SER A 165 -12.44 -0.45 2.00
N VAL A 166 -12.76 -0.97 0.82
CA VAL A 166 -12.15 -2.20 0.26
C VAL A 166 -10.64 -2.06 0.05
N PRO A 167 -10.11 -0.99 -0.58
CA PRO A 167 -8.68 -0.80 -0.74
C PRO A 167 -7.93 -0.82 0.60
N LEU A 168 -8.48 -0.18 1.63
CA LEU A 168 -7.87 -0.09 2.96
C LEU A 168 -7.78 -1.46 3.64
N VAL A 169 -8.84 -2.27 3.52
CA VAL A 169 -8.83 -3.63 4.04
C VAL A 169 -7.86 -4.52 3.25
N LEU A 170 -7.87 -4.43 1.92
CA LEU A 170 -6.97 -5.21 1.07
C LEU A 170 -5.50 -4.90 1.38
N THR A 171 -5.13 -3.62 1.45
CA THR A 171 -3.74 -3.24 1.77
C THR A 171 -3.32 -3.72 3.14
N ALA A 172 -4.16 -3.59 4.17
CA ALA A 172 -3.87 -4.09 5.51
C ALA A 172 -3.67 -5.61 5.53
N VAL A 173 -4.57 -6.37 4.90
CA VAL A 173 -4.49 -7.83 4.84
C VAL A 173 -3.23 -8.28 4.08
N VAL A 174 -2.93 -7.68 2.94
CA VAL A 174 -1.75 -8.04 2.14
C VAL A 174 -0.46 -7.76 2.92
N MET A 175 -0.34 -6.61 3.58
CA MET A 175 0.83 -6.30 4.41
C MET A 175 0.99 -7.26 5.59
N ILE A 176 -0.11 -7.66 6.24
CA ILE A 176 -0.08 -8.68 7.29
C ILE A 176 0.42 -10.01 6.73
N LEU A 177 -0.09 -10.45 5.57
CA LEU A 177 0.34 -11.70 4.93
C LEU A 177 1.83 -11.68 4.57
N ILE A 178 2.34 -10.57 4.03
CA ILE A 178 3.76 -10.38 3.72
C ILE A 178 4.60 -10.49 5.01
N ASN A 179 4.22 -9.78 6.06
CA ASN A 179 4.94 -9.82 7.33
C ASN A 179 4.95 -11.23 7.94
N LEU A 180 3.82 -11.94 7.90
CA LEU A 180 3.73 -13.33 8.38
C LEU A 180 4.60 -14.27 7.53
N ALA A 181 4.63 -14.10 6.20
CA ALA A 181 5.48 -14.88 5.32
C ALA A 181 6.98 -14.67 5.63
N VAL A 182 7.39 -13.42 5.89
CA VAL A 182 8.76 -13.09 6.27
C VAL A 182 9.13 -13.67 7.64
N ILE A 183 8.20 -13.66 8.61
CA ILE A 183 8.41 -14.26 9.93
C ILE A 183 8.51 -15.79 9.82
N ALA A 184 7.60 -16.42 9.09
CA ALA A 184 7.58 -17.87 8.90
C ALA A 184 8.84 -18.40 8.20
N ALA A 185 9.41 -17.61 7.30
CA ALA A 185 10.67 -17.96 6.61
C ALA A 185 11.92 -17.91 7.51
N ARG A 186 11.80 -17.47 8.77
CA ARG A 186 12.90 -17.46 9.76
C ARG A 186 12.96 -18.72 10.62
N ILE A 187 11.87 -19.46 10.68
CA ILE A 187 11.73 -20.72 11.45
C ILE A 187 12.23 -21.89 10.59
#